data_a33c67467fbd72fed57c8c918f879ffc
#
_entry.id   a33c67467fbd72fed57c8c918f879ffc
#
_cell.length_a   1.000
_cell.length_b   1.000
_cell.length_c   1.000
_cell.angle_alpha   90.00
_cell.angle_beta   90.00
_cell.angle_gamma   90.00
#
_symmetry.space_group_name_H-M   'P 1'
#
loop_
_entity.id
_entity.type
_entity.pdbx_description
1 polymer ?
#
loop_
_entity_poly.entity_id
_entity_poly.type
_entity_poly.pdbx_seq_one_letter_code
_entity_poly.pdbx_strand_id
1 'polypeptide(L)'
;AYLFEREEIPPEAIRNTMLYCLDCHSKEGIPGKRGTSRAAMMFLSNWLNEYGELGIMSVSSEYLSGRSVYISEESRINHALNHGGVAVVRLYLDEEHYVLMTGVENGNILLFDPYYWDEPYEQKDILIDKDHPRAYNRIVPFKYFNQENEEIYSLGPLEEREAVLIYNEKTRTVPEEVIEYFI
;
A
#
# COMPACT_ATOMS: atom_id res chain seq x y z
N ALA A 1 -5.37 -7.02 -8.52
CA ALA A 1 -6.56 -7.86 -8.26
C ALA A 1 -7.60 -7.21 -7.33
N TYR A 2 -7.23 -6.31 -6.42
CA TYR A 2 -8.22 -5.60 -5.59
C TYR A 2 -8.91 -4.47 -6.36
N LEU A 3 -8.11 -3.65 -7.05
CA LEU A 3 -8.61 -2.48 -7.80
C LEU A 3 -9.04 -2.78 -9.25
N PHE A 4 -8.61 -3.89 -9.81
CA PHE A 4 -8.76 -4.18 -11.24
C PHE A 4 -9.31 -5.57 -11.46
N GLU A 5 -10.23 -5.69 -12.40
CA GLU A 5 -10.64 -6.99 -12.94
C GLU A 5 -9.45 -7.61 -13.72
N ARG A 6 -9.49 -8.94 -13.87
CA ARG A 6 -8.38 -9.68 -14.51
C ARG A 6 -8.10 -9.20 -15.94
N GLU A 7 -9.14 -8.84 -16.65
CA GLU A 7 -9.11 -8.38 -18.05
C GLU A 7 -8.53 -6.97 -18.20
N GLU A 8 -8.55 -6.18 -17.14
CA GLU A 8 -8.00 -4.82 -17.12
C GLU A 8 -6.47 -4.79 -16.91
N ILE A 9 -5.90 -5.91 -16.47
CA ILE A 9 -4.47 -6.00 -16.16
C ILE A 9 -3.72 -6.59 -17.35
N PRO A 10 -2.96 -5.79 -18.13
CA PRO A 10 -2.16 -6.32 -19.24
C PRO A 10 -1.08 -7.28 -18.74
N PRO A 11 -0.73 -8.31 -19.52
CA PRO A 11 0.31 -9.28 -19.14
C PRO A 11 1.66 -8.65 -18.79
N GLU A 12 1.98 -7.53 -19.41
CA GLU A 12 3.19 -6.74 -19.15
C GLU A 12 3.20 -6.18 -17.72
N ALA A 13 2.07 -5.78 -17.17
CA ALA A 13 1.98 -5.29 -15.80
C ALA A 13 2.38 -6.38 -14.79
N ILE A 14 1.87 -7.59 -15.00
CA ILE A 14 2.23 -8.75 -14.16
C ILE A 14 3.71 -9.08 -14.32
N ARG A 15 4.17 -9.21 -15.58
CA ARG A 15 5.57 -9.57 -15.87
C ARG A 15 6.56 -8.57 -15.28
N ASN A 16 6.34 -7.27 -15.47
CA ASN A 16 7.26 -6.26 -14.98
C ASN A 16 7.25 -6.17 -13.46
N THR A 17 6.08 -6.28 -12.83
CA THR A 17 6.01 -6.39 -11.36
C THR A 17 6.83 -7.58 -10.85
N MET A 18 6.71 -8.75 -11.47
CA MET A 18 7.48 -9.94 -11.08
C MET A 18 8.98 -9.79 -11.34
N LEU A 19 9.38 -9.04 -12.37
CA LEU A 19 10.81 -8.82 -12.70
C LEU A 19 11.50 -7.87 -11.72
N TYR A 20 10.78 -6.84 -11.26
CA TYR A 20 11.36 -5.78 -10.42
C TYR A 20 11.13 -5.99 -8.92
N CYS A 21 10.10 -6.74 -8.52
CA CYS A 21 9.97 -7.17 -7.14
C CYS A 21 11.03 -8.20 -6.78
N LEU A 22 11.39 -8.26 -5.50
CA LEU A 22 12.39 -9.18 -4.97
C LEU A 22 13.79 -8.99 -5.62
N ASP A 23 14.15 -7.76 -5.90
CA ASP A 23 15.42 -7.39 -6.53
C ASP A 23 16.63 -7.43 -5.57
N CYS A 24 16.39 -7.51 -4.26
CA CYS A 24 17.46 -7.55 -3.26
C CYS A 24 18.04 -8.97 -3.10
N HIS A 25 19.37 -9.04 -2.99
CA HIS A 25 20.11 -10.29 -2.83
C HIS A 25 20.59 -10.48 -1.39
N SER A 26 20.72 -11.74 -0.94
CA SER A 26 21.43 -12.03 0.29
C SER A 26 22.93 -11.73 0.18
N LYS A 27 23.66 -11.81 1.28
CA LYS A 27 25.15 -11.66 1.29
C LYS A 27 25.83 -12.72 0.43
N GLU A 28 25.18 -13.87 0.24
CA GLU A 28 25.64 -15.00 -0.59
C GLU A 28 25.20 -14.85 -2.05
N GLY A 29 24.55 -13.74 -2.43
CA GLY A 29 24.12 -13.46 -3.79
C GLY A 29 22.83 -14.17 -4.21
N ILE A 30 22.03 -14.68 -3.28
CA ILE A 30 20.75 -15.36 -3.58
C ILE A 30 19.68 -14.30 -3.85
N PRO A 31 19.08 -14.26 -5.07
CA PRO A 31 18.06 -13.29 -5.44
C PRO A 31 16.81 -13.39 -4.58
N GLY A 32 16.18 -12.24 -4.30
CA GLY A 32 14.91 -12.15 -3.59
C GLY A 32 14.96 -12.39 -2.08
N LYS A 33 16.09 -12.80 -1.54
CA LYS A 33 16.22 -13.17 -0.11
C LYS A 33 16.13 -11.99 0.85
N ARG A 34 16.27 -10.77 0.35
CA ARG A 34 16.12 -9.53 1.15
C ARG A 34 14.98 -8.66 0.65
N GLY A 35 14.01 -9.26 -0.03
CA GLY A 35 12.78 -8.61 -0.45
C GLY A 35 12.94 -7.66 -1.64
N THR A 36 12.13 -6.63 -1.68
CA THR A 36 12.04 -5.61 -2.73
C THR A 36 12.68 -4.31 -2.24
N SER A 37 13.53 -3.72 -3.06
CA SER A 37 14.17 -2.45 -2.72
C SER A 37 13.23 -1.26 -2.87
N ARG A 38 13.55 -0.18 -2.16
CA ARG A 38 12.92 1.13 -2.34
C ARG A 38 13.00 1.63 -3.79
N ALA A 39 14.14 1.40 -4.46
CA ALA A 39 14.35 1.79 -5.86
C ALA A 39 13.37 1.05 -6.79
N ALA A 40 13.15 -0.23 -6.57
CA ALA A 40 12.18 -1.02 -7.32
C ALA A 40 10.74 -0.53 -7.09
N MET A 41 10.35 -0.21 -5.86
CA MET A 41 9.03 0.33 -5.57
C MET A 41 8.79 1.70 -6.23
N MET A 42 9.76 2.58 -6.18
CA MET A 42 9.70 3.88 -6.86
C MET A 42 9.61 3.70 -8.39
N PHE A 43 10.41 2.80 -8.96
CA PHE A 43 10.37 2.49 -10.39
C PHE A 43 8.99 1.96 -10.79
N LEU A 44 8.45 0.98 -10.07
CA LEU A 44 7.14 0.39 -10.37
C LEU A 44 6.02 1.42 -10.28
N SER A 45 6.07 2.30 -9.29
CA SER A 45 5.08 3.38 -9.16
C SER A 45 5.10 4.32 -10.38
N ASN A 46 6.27 4.82 -10.75
CA ASN A 46 6.43 5.72 -11.89
C ASN A 46 6.01 5.03 -13.20
N TRP A 47 6.44 3.78 -13.39
CA TRP A 47 6.09 3.00 -14.56
C TRP A 47 4.59 2.74 -14.68
N LEU A 48 3.89 2.43 -13.58
CA LEU A 48 2.43 2.29 -13.57
C LEU A 48 1.73 3.59 -13.94
N ASN A 49 2.22 4.72 -13.44
CA ASN A 49 1.67 6.03 -13.78
C ASN A 49 1.79 6.32 -15.29
N GLU A 50 2.96 6.08 -15.87
CA GLU A 50 3.16 6.22 -17.32
C GLU A 50 2.24 5.29 -18.14
N TYR A 51 1.99 4.09 -17.65
CA TYR A 51 1.03 3.16 -18.27
C TYR A 51 -0.39 3.75 -18.32
N GLY A 52 -0.78 4.47 -17.26
CA GLY A 52 -2.04 5.20 -17.22
C GLY A 52 -2.07 6.35 -18.20
N GLU A 53 -1.04 7.18 -18.24
CA GLU A 53 -0.92 8.33 -19.14
C GLU A 53 -0.95 7.92 -20.63
N LEU A 54 -0.38 6.76 -20.95
CA LEU A 54 -0.43 6.18 -22.30
C LEU A 54 -1.78 5.51 -22.63
N GLY A 55 -2.70 5.42 -21.66
CA GLY A 55 -4.00 4.78 -21.84
C GLY A 55 -3.94 3.25 -22.00
N ILE A 56 -2.84 2.60 -21.63
CA ILE A 56 -2.66 1.15 -21.72
C ILE A 56 -3.43 0.44 -20.60
N MET A 57 -3.50 1.05 -19.43
CA MET A 57 -4.24 0.59 -18.27
C MET A 57 -4.86 1.80 -17.56
N SER A 58 -6.08 1.68 -17.05
CA SER A 58 -6.74 2.78 -16.33
C SER A 58 -6.19 2.92 -14.90
N VAL A 59 -4.94 3.28 -14.78
CA VAL A 59 -4.20 3.33 -13.51
C VAL A 59 -3.53 4.67 -13.32
N SER A 60 -3.52 5.18 -12.09
CA SER A 60 -2.55 6.18 -11.65
C SER A 60 -1.84 5.70 -10.40
N SER A 61 -0.62 6.16 -10.20
CA SER A 61 0.21 5.77 -9.08
C SER A 61 1.07 6.92 -8.58
N GLU A 62 1.32 6.95 -7.29
CA GLU A 62 2.13 7.96 -6.67
C GLU A 62 3.03 7.35 -5.60
N TYR A 63 4.33 7.62 -5.68
CA TYR A 63 5.30 7.23 -4.67
C TYR A 63 5.43 8.29 -3.58
N LEU A 64 5.29 7.88 -2.34
CA LEU A 64 5.50 8.70 -1.15
C LEU A 64 6.70 8.21 -0.36
N SER A 65 7.43 9.13 0.28
CA SER A 65 8.54 8.77 1.15
C SER A 65 8.71 9.77 2.30
N GLY A 66 9.41 9.32 3.34
CA GLY A 66 9.78 10.16 4.47
C GLY A 66 8.54 10.70 5.21
N ARG A 67 8.55 12.00 5.49
CA ARG A 67 7.50 12.70 6.26
C ARG A 67 6.12 12.69 5.60
N SER A 68 6.03 12.39 4.31
CA SER A 68 4.76 12.27 3.60
C SER A 68 4.03 10.95 3.90
N VAL A 69 4.71 10.00 4.56
CA VAL A 69 4.16 8.69 4.90
C VAL A 69 3.81 8.67 6.38
N TYR A 70 2.54 8.81 6.66
CA TYR A 70 1.95 8.75 8.00
C TYR A 70 0.47 8.41 7.90
N ILE A 71 -0.12 7.93 8.99
CA ILE A 71 -1.53 7.58 9.09
C ILE A 71 -2.24 8.60 9.97
N SER A 72 -3.21 9.30 9.42
CA SER A 72 -4.17 10.16 10.10
C SER A 72 -5.39 10.37 9.20
N GLU A 73 -6.45 10.95 9.72
CA GLU A 73 -7.65 11.28 8.92
C GLU A 73 -7.31 12.16 7.71
N GLU A 74 -6.32 13.06 7.84
CA GLU A 74 -5.90 14.01 6.81
C GLU A 74 -4.71 13.52 5.97
N SER A 75 -4.20 12.31 6.22
CA SER A 75 -3.03 11.81 5.49
C SER A 75 -3.37 11.46 4.04
N ARG A 76 -2.37 11.56 3.16
CA ARG A 76 -2.52 11.18 1.74
C ARG A 76 -2.89 9.71 1.58
N ILE A 77 -2.40 8.85 2.47
CA ILE A 77 -2.77 7.43 2.50
C ILE A 77 -4.26 7.29 2.79
N ASN A 78 -4.76 7.87 3.88
CA ASN A 78 -6.18 7.79 4.23
C ASN A 78 -7.07 8.44 3.17
N HIS A 79 -6.61 9.57 2.60
CA HIS A 79 -7.31 10.18 1.47
C HIS A 79 -7.42 9.20 0.28
N ALA A 80 -6.34 8.50 -0.07
CA ALA A 80 -6.37 7.52 -1.14
C ALA A 80 -7.37 6.39 -0.85
N LEU A 81 -7.32 5.82 0.36
CA LEU A 81 -8.21 4.73 0.76
C LEU A 81 -9.69 5.14 0.76
N ASN A 82 -9.99 6.37 1.15
CA ASN A 82 -11.36 6.91 1.16
C ASN A 82 -11.89 7.26 -0.25
N HIS A 83 -11.01 7.37 -1.26
CA HIS A 83 -11.37 7.74 -2.63
C HIS A 83 -11.15 6.60 -3.64
N GLY A 84 -11.29 5.36 -3.19
CA GLY A 84 -11.26 4.18 -4.05
C GLY A 84 -9.87 3.76 -4.49
N GLY A 85 -8.82 4.27 -3.85
CA GLY A 85 -7.43 3.83 -4.04
C GLY A 85 -7.01 2.78 -3.02
N VAL A 86 -5.77 2.34 -3.15
CA VAL A 86 -5.06 1.50 -2.18
C VAL A 86 -3.66 2.05 -1.93
N ALA A 87 -3.04 1.62 -0.84
CA ALA A 87 -1.65 1.95 -0.57
C ALA A 87 -0.83 0.69 -0.30
N VAL A 88 0.27 0.52 -1.03
CA VAL A 88 1.32 -0.46 -0.70
C VAL A 88 2.29 0.23 0.22
N VAL A 89 2.45 -0.25 1.45
CA VAL A 89 3.19 0.45 2.50
C VAL A 89 4.19 -0.50 3.14
N ARG A 90 5.42 -0.02 3.37
CA ARG A 90 6.43 -0.74 4.13
C ARG A 90 6.16 -0.59 5.62
N LEU A 91 6.10 -1.69 6.33
CA LEU A 91 5.84 -1.77 7.77
C LEU A 91 6.78 -2.77 8.43
N TYR A 92 6.86 -2.69 9.75
CA TYR A 92 7.56 -3.66 10.59
C TYR A 92 6.60 -4.71 11.16
N LEU A 93 6.98 -5.97 11.05
CA LEU A 93 6.41 -7.12 11.74
C LEU A 93 7.53 -8.17 11.81
N ASP A 94 8.28 -8.23 12.90
CA ASP A 94 9.56 -8.94 13.05
C ASP A 94 10.66 -8.42 12.11
N GLU A 95 10.37 -8.37 10.82
CA GLU A 95 11.20 -7.77 9.76
C GLU A 95 10.36 -6.77 8.95
N GLU A 96 11.05 -5.96 8.15
CA GLU A 96 10.41 -5.05 7.21
C GLU A 96 9.74 -5.82 6.09
N HIS A 97 8.48 -5.49 5.79
CA HIS A 97 7.77 -6.04 4.64
C HIS A 97 6.71 -5.07 4.10
N TYR A 98 6.22 -5.35 2.92
CA TYR A 98 5.15 -4.56 2.31
C TYR A 98 3.78 -5.21 2.57
N VAL A 99 2.84 -4.36 2.96
CA VAL A 99 1.42 -4.71 3.08
C VAL A 99 0.59 -3.90 2.11
N LEU A 100 -0.62 -4.35 1.82
CA LEU A 100 -1.60 -3.62 1.02
C LEU A 100 -2.69 -3.07 1.94
N MET A 101 -2.74 -1.76 2.13
CA MET A 101 -3.84 -1.08 2.81
C MET A 101 -4.99 -0.88 1.82
N THR A 102 -6.19 -1.31 2.18
CA THR A 102 -7.36 -1.35 1.29
C THR A 102 -8.54 -0.50 1.77
N GLY A 103 -8.52 -0.03 3.01
CA GLY A 103 -9.61 0.78 3.54
C GLY A 103 -9.31 1.35 4.91
N VAL A 104 -10.21 2.25 5.33
CA VAL A 104 -10.21 2.89 6.64
C VAL A 104 -11.59 2.71 7.26
N GLU A 105 -11.65 2.26 8.51
CA GLU A 105 -12.91 2.12 9.23
C GLU A 105 -12.72 2.39 10.72
N ASN A 106 -13.50 3.33 11.29
CA ASN A 106 -13.54 3.62 12.73
C ASN A 106 -12.15 3.81 13.39
N GLY A 107 -11.24 4.53 12.73
CA GLY A 107 -9.86 4.76 13.24
C GLY A 107 -8.93 3.56 13.11
N ASN A 108 -9.30 2.59 12.28
CA ASN A 108 -8.47 1.45 11.92
C ASN A 108 -8.15 1.46 10.43
N ILE A 109 -7.02 0.87 10.08
CA ILE A 109 -6.66 0.50 8.72
C ILE A 109 -7.09 -0.95 8.47
N LEU A 110 -7.80 -1.17 7.37
CA LEU A 110 -8.05 -2.49 6.81
C LEU A 110 -6.88 -2.81 5.87
N LEU A 111 -6.12 -3.86 6.14
CA LEU A 111 -4.96 -4.20 5.33
C LEU A 111 -4.88 -5.70 5.03
N PHE A 112 -4.28 -6.01 3.89
CA PHE A 112 -3.89 -7.34 3.52
C PHE A 112 -2.38 -7.48 3.78
N ASP A 113 -2.05 -8.31 4.77
CA ASP A 113 -0.69 -8.71 5.08
C ASP A 113 -0.40 -10.05 4.41
N PRO A 114 0.61 -10.15 3.51
CA PRO A 114 0.98 -11.40 2.88
C PRO A 114 1.66 -12.38 3.84
N TYR A 115 2.13 -11.92 4.99
CA TYR A 115 2.70 -12.78 6.01
C TYR A 115 1.60 -13.60 6.69
N TYR A 116 1.64 -14.91 6.51
CA TYR A 116 0.63 -15.78 7.08
C TYR A 116 0.79 -15.90 8.60
N TRP A 117 -0.23 -15.43 9.32
CA TRP A 117 -0.33 -15.52 10.76
C TRP A 117 -1.79 -15.73 11.15
N ASP A 118 -2.10 -16.74 11.95
CA ASP A 118 -3.48 -17.08 12.33
C ASP A 118 -3.70 -17.17 13.85
N GLU A 119 -2.65 -16.94 14.65
CA GLU A 119 -2.74 -16.84 16.10
C GLU A 119 -3.00 -15.39 16.54
N PRO A 120 -3.76 -15.19 17.64
CA PRO A 120 -3.99 -13.85 18.16
C PRO A 120 -2.70 -13.13 18.51
N TYR A 121 -2.60 -11.85 18.17
CA TYR A 121 -1.48 -10.99 18.58
C TYR A 121 -1.51 -10.73 20.10
N GLU A 122 -0.38 -10.37 20.66
CA GLU A 122 -0.31 -9.87 22.05
C GLU A 122 -1.15 -8.61 22.20
N GLN A 123 -1.14 -7.75 21.20
CA GLN A 123 -1.98 -6.56 21.06
C GLN A 123 -3.41 -6.97 20.72
N LYS A 124 -4.29 -6.99 21.72
CA LYS A 124 -5.66 -7.52 21.61
C LYS A 124 -6.58 -6.74 20.67
N ASP A 125 -6.21 -5.54 20.29
CA ASP A 125 -6.94 -4.67 19.36
C ASP A 125 -6.42 -4.74 17.91
N ILE A 126 -5.39 -5.54 17.64
CA ILE A 126 -5.02 -5.94 16.28
C ILE A 126 -5.80 -7.22 15.96
N LEU A 127 -6.71 -7.13 15.00
CA LEU A 127 -7.61 -8.24 14.68
C LEU A 127 -7.19 -8.96 13.41
N ILE A 128 -7.30 -10.28 13.42
CA ILE A 128 -7.17 -11.12 12.23
C ILE A 128 -8.58 -11.32 11.66
N ASP A 129 -8.75 -10.93 10.41
CA ASP A 129 -9.97 -11.16 9.66
C ASP A 129 -9.81 -12.36 8.72
N LYS A 130 -10.78 -13.28 8.72
CA LYS A 130 -10.80 -14.47 7.87
C LYS A 130 -11.99 -14.45 6.89
N ASP A 131 -12.89 -13.49 7.04
CA ASP A 131 -14.13 -13.41 6.28
C ASP A 131 -13.97 -12.63 4.97
N HIS A 132 -12.94 -11.79 4.86
CA HIS A 132 -12.68 -10.92 3.71
C HIS A 132 -11.35 -11.22 2.99
N PRO A 133 -11.02 -12.47 2.65
CA PRO A 133 -9.67 -12.89 2.23
C PRO A 133 -9.18 -12.26 0.93
N ARG A 134 -10.05 -11.55 0.19
CA ARG A 134 -9.69 -10.83 -1.05
C ARG A 134 -9.55 -9.33 -0.86
N ALA A 135 -9.92 -8.81 0.29
CA ALA A 135 -9.90 -7.39 0.59
C ALA A 135 -8.87 -7.06 1.67
N TYR A 136 -8.97 -7.68 2.81
CA TYR A 136 -8.05 -7.52 3.94
C TYR A 136 -8.04 -8.77 4.81
N ASN A 137 -7.00 -8.93 5.61
CA ASN A 137 -6.90 -10.01 6.59
C ASN A 137 -6.47 -9.50 7.97
N ARG A 138 -6.28 -8.18 8.12
CA ARG A 138 -5.95 -7.53 9.38
C ARG A 138 -6.74 -6.23 9.53
N ILE A 139 -7.12 -5.94 10.76
CA ILE A 139 -7.71 -4.66 11.17
C ILE A 139 -6.79 -4.09 12.25
N VAL A 140 -6.13 -2.97 11.95
CA VAL A 140 -5.07 -2.40 12.78
C VAL A 140 -5.37 -0.96 13.14
N PRO A 141 -5.46 -0.60 14.45
CA PRO A 141 -5.67 0.77 14.89
C PRO A 141 -4.57 1.73 14.46
N PHE A 142 -4.93 2.97 14.14
CA PHE A 142 -4.01 4.04 13.70
C PHE A 142 -2.81 4.25 14.62
N LYS A 143 -2.98 4.04 15.92
CA LYS A 143 -1.95 4.26 16.94
C LYS A 143 -0.67 3.45 16.75
N TYR A 144 -0.72 2.34 16.00
CA TYR A 144 0.44 1.49 15.75
C TYR A 144 1.36 2.03 14.66
N PHE A 145 0.83 2.76 13.68
CA PHE A 145 1.58 3.06 12.46
C PHE A 145 2.65 4.14 12.61
N ASN A 146 2.36 5.25 13.25
CA ASN A 146 3.23 6.44 13.20
C ASN A 146 4.48 6.38 14.08
N GLN A 147 4.74 5.27 14.72
CA GLN A 147 5.90 5.06 15.58
C GLN A 147 7.20 5.00 14.76
N GLU A 148 8.32 5.45 15.35
CA GLU A 148 9.64 5.43 14.73
C GLU A 148 10.50 4.22 15.17
N ASN A 149 9.94 3.36 16.01
CA ASN A 149 10.54 2.10 16.42
C ASN A 149 10.20 0.97 15.42
N GLU A 150 10.77 -0.20 15.64
CA GLU A 150 10.57 -1.40 14.82
C GLU A 150 9.48 -2.32 15.41
N GLU A 151 8.48 -1.75 16.10
CA GLU A 151 7.38 -2.52 16.66
C GLU A 151 6.33 -2.88 15.61
N ILE A 152 5.44 -3.78 15.99
CA ILE A 152 4.39 -4.34 15.12
C ILE A 152 3.60 -3.25 14.40
N TYR A 153 3.53 -3.35 13.08
CA TYR A 153 2.86 -2.43 12.15
C TYR A 153 3.34 -0.97 12.20
N SER A 154 4.48 -0.70 12.83
CA SER A 154 5.07 0.63 12.78
C SER A 154 5.60 0.97 11.39
N LEU A 155 5.55 2.27 11.02
CA LEU A 155 6.17 2.80 9.81
C LEU A 155 7.69 2.96 9.95
N GLY A 156 8.21 2.84 11.18
CA GLY A 156 9.63 3.00 11.49
C GLY A 156 10.16 4.43 11.36
N PRO A 157 11.50 4.57 11.30
CA PRO A 157 12.17 5.86 11.18
C PRO A 157 11.70 6.66 9.95
N LEU A 158 11.60 7.97 10.08
CA LEU A 158 11.05 8.85 9.03
C LEU A 158 11.76 8.71 7.69
N GLU A 159 13.08 8.57 7.68
CA GLU A 159 13.90 8.42 6.47
C GLU A 159 13.68 7.10 5.73
N GLU A 160 13.12 6.11 6.42
CA GLU A 160 12.89 4.77 5.88
C GLU A 160 11.47 4.55 5.39
N ARG A 161 10.55 5.45 5.75
CA ARG A 161 9.14 5.34 5.38
C ARG A 161 8.93 5.48 3.89
N GLU A 162 8.11 4.60 3.35
CA GLU A 162 7.68 4.66 1.97
C GLU A 162 6.30 4.04 1.76
N ALA A 163 5.60 4.55 0.76
CA ALA A 163 4.32 4.03 0.32
C ALA A 163 4.12 4.30 -1.17
N VAL A 164 3.32 3.45 -1.82
CA VAL A 164 2.85 3.64 -3.18
C VAL A 164 1.33 3.69 -3.15
N LEU A 165 0.76 4.83 -3.52
CA LEU A 165 -0.68 4.98 -3.73
C LEU A 165 -1.01 4.51 -5.14
N ILE A 166 -2.10 3.74 -5.29
CA ILE A 166 -2.53 3.23 -6.60
C ILE A 166 -4.05 3.41 -6.70
N TYR A 167 -4.51 3.88 -7.87
CA TYR A 167 -5.91 4.04 -8.18
C TYR A 167 -6.27 3.35 -9.49
N ASN A 168 -7.50 2.86 -9.58
CA ASN A 168 -8.15 2.61 -10.85
C ASN A 168 -8.93 3.89 -11.23
N GLU A 169 -8.53 4.56 -12.30
CA GLU A 169 -9.11 5.84 -12.71
C GLU A 169 -10.58 5.72 -13.14
N LYS A 170 -11.06 4.51 -13.46
CA LYS A 170 -12.49 4.27 -13.76
C LYS A 170 -13.37 4.25 -12.49
N THR A 171 -12.76 3.90 -11.34
CA THR A 171 -13.48 3.74 -10.07
C THR A 171 -13.05 4.74 -9.01
N ARG A 172 -12.09 5.61 -9.34
CA ARG A 172 -11.60 6.63 -8.43
C ARG A 172 -12.70 7.63 -8.07
N THR A 173 -12.95 7.75 -6.78
CA THR A 173 -13.85 8.77 -6.26
C THR A 173 -13.10 10.09 -6.15
N VAL A 174 -13.51 11.11 -6.90
CA VAL A 174 -13.02 12.48 -6.74
C VAL A 174 -13.92 13.22 -5.76
N PRO A 175 -13.37 14.07 -4.88
CA PRO A 175 -14.20 14.96 -4.08
C PRO A 175 -15.07 15.82 -5.01
N GLU A 176 -16.36 15.99 -4.68
CA GLU A 176 -17.20 16.92 -5.39
C GLU A 176 -16.57 18.32 -5.27
N GLU A 177 -16.21 18.94 -6.39
CA GLU A 177 -15.83 20.34 -6.40
C GLU A 177 -17.06 21.14 -5.99
N VAL A 178 -17.04 21.70 -4.80
CA VAL A 178 -18.04 22.67 -4.38
C VAL A 178 -17.81 23.92 -5.19
N ILE A 179 -18.54 24.07 -6.27
CA ILE A 179 -18.57 25.33 -7.03
C ILE A 179 -19.36 26.32 -6.17
N GLU A 180 -18.66 27.11 -5.36
CA GLU A 180 -19.25 28.28 -4.73
C GLU A 180 -19.52 29.30 -5.83
N TYR A 181 -20.79 29.38 -6.26
CA TYR A 181 -21.23 30.50 -7.04
C TYR A 181 -21.30 31.71 -6.10
N PHE A 182 -20.33 32.60 -6.17
CA PHE A 182 -20.49 33.96 -5.63
C PHE A 182 -21.49 34.72 -6.53
N ILE A 183 -22.69 34.93 -5.96
CA ILE A 183 -23.70 35.82 -6.54
C ILE A 183 -23.42 37.23 -6.06
#